data_025df6d62679f5e2a5e104676399a049
#
_entry.id   025df6d62679f5e2a5e104676399a049
#
_cell.length_a   1.000
_cell.length_b   1.000
_cell.length_c   1.000
_cell.angle_alpha   90.00
_cell.angle_beta   90.00
_cell.angle_gamma   90.00
#
_symmetry.space_group_name_H-M   'P 1'
#
loop_
_entity.id
_entity.type
_entity.pdbx_description
1 polymer ?
#
loop_
_entity_poly.entity_id
_entity_poly.type
_entity_poly.pdbx_seq_one_letter_code
_entity_poly.pdbx_strand_id
1 'polypeptide(L)'
;MKQLKKFETFQHLHHQSAPFVLPNAWDAGSAAVFERTGFKAVGTTSAGIAMSLGYKDGEHLPFETLLDVLTNIAGSVAVPVSADIEAGYGAFPEEISENVQKIAKTGVVGINIEDGTGNPEQPLSDASWQAEKIAAVKKLDLPLFINARTDLYWLKHCDPAFRLQSAARRANIYREAGADCIFVPGAVDTQTIHQLRNGISGPLNVLAGSGTPSVKLLSDMGIERISLGSGPFRASLTLLKTIGEEIISRGSFRHMTEGVLSYDDAAEWIHPPKK
;
A
#
# COMPACT_ATOMS: atom_id res chain seq x y z
N MET A 1 -13.67 -0.96 20.25
CA MET A 1 -14.87 -1.16 19.40
C MET A 1 -14.72 -0.55 17.99
N LYS A 2 -14.34 0.74 17.83
CA LYS A 2 -14.28 1.41 16.51
C LYS A 2 -13.24 0.78 15.56
N GLN A 3 -12.04 0.44 16.07
CA GLN A 3 -10.97 -0.18 15.28
C GLN A 3 -11.31 -1.61 14.82
N LEU A 4 -11.90 -2.43 15.72
CA LEU A 4 -12.33 -3.78 15.38
C LEU A 4 -13.36 -3.77 14.22
N LYS A 5 -14.32 -2.86 14.25
CA LYS A 5 -15.29 -2.71 13.15
C LYS A 5 -14.62 -2.31 11.83
N LYS A 6 -13.60 -1.42 11.86
CA LYS A 6 -12.81 -1.08 10.66
C LYS A 6 -12.04 -2.31 10.14
N PHE A 7 -11.46 -3.11 11.04
CA PHE A 7 -10.78 -4.36 10.68
C PHE A 7 -11.73 -5.36 9.99
N GLU A 8 -12.89 -5.64 10.60
CA GLU A 8 -13.90 -6.52 10.01
C GLU A 8 -14.37 -6.03 8.64
N THR A 9 -14.58 -4.72 8.49
CA THR A 9 -14.90 -4.10 7.20
C THR A 9 -13.77 -4.32 6.18
N PHE A 10 -12.52 -4.11 6.59
CA PHE A 10 -11.36 -4.29 5.70
C PHE A 10 -11.17 -5.75 5.28
N GLN A 11 -11.33 -6.67 6.22
CA GLN A 11 -11.30 -8.10 5.94
C GLN A 11 -12.40 -8.49 4.93
N HIS A 12 -13.63 -8.00 5.16
CA HIS A 12 -14.76 -8.26 4.25
C HIS A 12 -14.49 -7.80 2.81
N LEU A 13 -13.83 -6.65 2.61
CA LEU A 13 -13.47 -6.15 1.28
C LEU A 13 -12.63 -7.14 0.47
N HIS A 14 -11.79 -7.96 1.12
CA HIS A 14 -10.95 -8.97 0.45
C HIS A 14 -11.69 -10.27 0.10
N HIS A 15 -12.95 -10.41 0.50
CA HIS A 15 -13.77 -11.61 0.29
C HIS A 15 -15.04 -11.34 -0.52
N GLN A 16 -15.12 -10.17 -1.18
CA GLN A 16 -16.21 -9.84 -2.08
C GLN A 16 -16.00 -10.46 -3.47
N SER A 17 -17.06 -10.56 -4.25
CA SER A 17 -17.02 -11.08 -5.61
C SER A 17 -16.33 -10.14 -6.62
N ALA A 18 -16.23 -8.85 -6.29
CA ALA A 18 -15.53 -7.86 -7.10
C ALA A 18 -14.32 -7.32 -6.34
N PRO A 19 -13.22 -7.00 -7.04
CA PRO A 19 -12.05 -6.41 -6.41
C PRO A 19 -12.37 -5.02 -5.86
N PHE A 20 -11.69 -4.64 -4.79
CA PHE A 20 -11.69 -3.25 -4.38
C PHE A 20 -10.37 -2.57 -4.75
N VAL A 21 -10.46 -1.31 -5.17
CA VAL A 21 -9.29 -0.47 -5.39
C VAL A 21 -8.93 0.20 -4.08
N LEU A 22 -7.66 0.07 -3.68
CA LEU A 22 -7.11 0.68 -2.49
C LEU A 22 -6.16 1.82 -2.91
N PRO A 23 -6.61 3.09 -2.88
CA PRO A 23 -5.75 4.22 -3.14
C PRO A 23 -4.77 4.40 -1.99
N ASN A 24 -3.55 4.86 -2.30
CA ASN A 24 -2.49 4.99 -1.33
C ASN A 24 -2.21 6.47 -1.03
N ALA A 25 -2.47 6.86 0.21
CA ALA A 25 -2.23 8.19 0.75
C ALA A 25 -0.81 8.34 1.30
N TRP A 26 -0.36 9.58 1.41
CA TRP A 26 0.92 9.95 2.00
C TRP A 26 0.80 10.97 3.13
N ASP A 27 -0.39 11.56 3.28
CA ASP A 27 -0.76 12.50 4.34
C ASP A 27 -2.27 12.44 4.64
N ALA A 28 -2.71 13.19 5.65
CA ALA A 28 -4.11 13.27 6.03
C ALA A 28 -5.00 13.89 4.94
N GLY A 29 -4.46 14.85 4.17
CA GLY A 29 -5.19 15.52 3.08
C GLY A 29 -5.50 14.55 1.95
N SER A 30 -4.51 13.82 1.45
CA SER A 30 -4.70 12.81 0.40
C SER A 30 -5.65 11.68 0.83
N ALA A 31 -5.56 11.26 2.11
CA ALA A 31 -6.48 10.26 2.66
C ALA A 31 -7.93 10.76 2.69
N ALA A 32 -8.17 12.00 3.12
CA ALA A 32 -9.49 12.62 3.14
C ALA A 32 -10.07 12.76 1.72
N VAL A 33 -9.26 13.15 0.74
CA VAL A 33 -9.68 13.21 -0.67
C VAL A 33 -10.12 11.84 -1.17
N PHE A 34 -9.37 10.77 -0.90
CA PHE A 34 -9.76 9.42 -1.31
C PHE A 34 -11.05 8.96 -0.63
N GLU A 35 -11.23 9.20 0.65
CA GLU A 35 -12.49 8.86 1.32
C GLU A 35 -13.68 9.62 0.73
N ARG A 36 -13.53 10.92 0.48
CA ARG A 36 -14.57 11.78 -0.12
C ARG A 36 -14.95 11.38 -1.53
N THR A 37 -14.00 10.87 -2.32
CA THR A 37 -14.27 10.34 -3.66
C THR A 37 -15.00 8.98 -3.63
N GLY A 38 -15.20 8.39 -2.44
CA GLY A 38 -16.05 7.21 -2.23
C GLY A 38 -15.30 5.90 -2.08
N PHE A 39 -13.97 5.90 -1.97
CA PHE A 39 -13.21 4.69 -1.70
C PHE A 39 -13.55 4.11 -0.32
N LYS A 40 -13.64 2.79 -0.23
CA LYS A 40 -14.10 2.08 0.97
C LYS A 40 -13.00 1.77 1.97
N ALA A 41 -11.76 1.95 1.57
CA ALA A 41 -10.55 1.84 2.38
C ALA A 41 -9.43 2.67 1.75
N VAL A 42 -8.42 3.02 2.53
CA VAL A 42 -7.23 3.75 2.08
C VAL A 42 -5.98 2.98 2.51
N GLY A 43 -5.01 2.84 1.61
CA GLY A 43 -3.66 2.40 1.95
C GLY A 43 -2.75 3.59 2.21
N THR A 44 -1.55 3.35 2.74
CA THR A 44 -0.47 4.34 2.66
C THR A 44 0.56 3.93 1.62
N THR A 45 1.44 4.83 1.25
CA THR A 45 2.60 4.57 0.39
C THR A 45 3.87 5.04 1.10
N SER A 46 4.75 4.09 1.43
CA SER A 46 6.06 4.38 2.05
C SER A 46 6.84 5.41 1.24
N ALA A 47 6.98 5.17 -0.08
CA ALA A 47 7.65 6.07 -0.99
C ALA A 47 7.02 7.48 -1.02
N GLY A 48 5.69 7.59 -1.02
CA GLY A 48 5.00 8.89 -1.00
C GLY A 48 5.24 9.63 0.32
N ILE A 49 5.14 8.95 1.46
CA ILE A 49 5.41 9.51 2.79
C ILE A 49 6.87 9.97 2.88
N ALA A 50 7.83 9.07 2.57
CA ALA A 50 9.25 9.39 2.65
C ALA A 50 9.62 10.60 1.78
N MET A 51 9.24 10.59 0.50
CA MET A 51 9.55 11.68 -0.43
C MET A 51 8.88 13.00 -0.04
N SER A 52 7.65 12.98 0.49
CA SER A 52 6.98 14.21 0.95
C SER A 52 7.68 14.89 2.12
N LEU A 53 8.44 14.12 2.89
CA LEU A 53 9.23 14.56 4.05
C LEU A 53 10.72 14.73 3.73
N GLY A 54 11.14 14.54 2.46
CA GLY A 54 12.53 14.73 2.02
C GLY A 54 13.43 13.52 2.27
N TYR A 55 12.87 12.35 2.59
CA TYR A 55 13.60 11.10 2.78
C TYR A 55 13.57 10.22 1.51
N LYS A 56 14.52 9.29 1.43
CA LYS A 56 14.46 8.20 0.46
C LYS A 56 13.51 7.10 0.98
N ASP A 57 12.91 6.34 0.06
CA ASP A 57 12.21 5.10 0.35
C ASP A 57 13.18 4.00 0.81
N GLY A 58 12.73 2.99 1.52
CA GLY A 58 13.57 1.90 2.01
C GLY A 58 14.00 2.07 3.47
N GLU A 59 13.05 2.34 4.37
CA GLU A 59 13.24 2.50 5.83
C GLU A 59 14.21 3.64 6.22
N HIS A 60 14.38 4.65 5.34
CA HIS A 60 15.20 5.83 5.64
C HIS A 60 14.41 6.88 6.44
N LEU A 61 13.09 6.80 6.45
CA LEU A 61 12.24 7.62 7.32
C LEU A 61 12.36 7.13 8.76
N PRO A 62 12.61 7.99 9.77
CA PRO A 62 12.60 7.56 11.16
C PRO A 62 11.26 6.93 11.56
N PHE A 63 11.31 5.80 12.26
CA PHE A 63 10.13 5.03 12.62
C PHE A 63 9.08 5.83 13.42
N GLU A 64 9.51 6.65 14.36
CA GLU A 64 8.59 7.52 15.13
C GLU A 64 7.87 8.53 14.24
N THR A 65 8.55 9.06 13.21
CA THR A 65 7.93 9.94 12.20
C THR A 65 6.87 9.19 11.38
N LEU A 66 7.14 7.93 11.03
CA LEU A 66 6.14 7.08 10.38
C LEU A 66 4.90 6.90 11.26
N LEU A 67 5.07 6.65 12.57
CA LEU A 67 3.95 6.49 13.51
C LEU A 67 3.08 7.75 13.59
N ASP A 68 3.70 8.94 13.61
CA ASP A 68 2.98 10.22 13.61
C ASP A 68 2.15 10.41 12.32
N VAL A 69 2.74 10.11 11.16
CA VAL A 69 2.02 10.18 9.87
C VAL A 69 0.87 9.19 9.83
N LEU A 70 1.08 7.95 10.25
CA LEU A 70 0.03 6.93 10.29
C LEU A 70 -1.12 7.32 11.23
N THR A 71 -0.78 7.89 12.40
CA THR A 71 -1.78 8.39 13.36
C THR A 71 -2.63 9.50 12.73
N ASN A 72 -2.00 10.46 12.05
CA ASN A 72 -2.69 11.55 11.37
C ASN A 72 -3.60 11.03 10.24
N ILE A 73 -3.11 10.12 9.40
CA ILE A 73 -3.88 9.51 8.32
C ILE A 73 -5.08 8.72 8.88
N ALA A 74 -4.83 7.81 9.83
CA ALA A 74 -5.89 6.97 10.41
C ALA A 74 -6.93 7.78 11.20
N GLY A 75 -6.52 8.91 11.78
CA GLY A 75 -7.38 9.85 12.50
C GLY A 75 -8.22 10.73 11.58
N SER A 76 -7.79 11.00 10.35
CA SER A 76 -8.46 11.89 9.41
C SER A 76 -9.65 11.26 8.67
N VAL A 77 -9.74 9.93 8.61
CA VAL A 77 -10.75 9.19 7.84
C VAL A 77 -11.56 8.22 8.70
N ALA A 78 -12.81 8.00 8.31
CA ALA A 78 -13.68 7.01 8.93
C ALA A 78 -13.49 5.60 8.35
N VAL A 79 -13.04 5.49 7.11
CA VAL A 79 -12.76 4.20 6.43
C VAL A 79 -11.54 3.48 7.02
N PRO A 80 -11.41 2.16 6.81
CA PRO A 80 -10.21 1.40 7.17
C PRO A 80 -8.94 1.95 6.52
N VAL A 81 -7.83 1.93 7.27
CA VAL A 81 -6.50 2.31 6.77
C VAL A 81 -5.55 1.12 6.87
N SER A 82 -4.81 0.82 5.78
CA SER A 82 -3.75 -0.18 5.71
C SER A 82 -2.39 0.51 5.51
N ALA A 83 -1.46 0.32 6.44
CA ALA A 83 -0.14 0.93 6.39
C ALA A 83 0.84 0.12 5.52
N ASP A 84 1.63 0.81 4.72
CA ASP A 84 2.83 0.26 4.09
C ASP A 84 4.00 0.46 5.05
N ILE A 85 4.55 -0.61 5.59
CA ILE A 85 5.59 -0.60 6.63
C ILE A 85 6.92 -1.17 6.12
N GLU A 86 7.06 -1.25 4.80
CA GLU A 86 8.28 -1.74 4.16
C GLU A 86 8.68 -3.13 4.69
N ALA A 87 9.92 -3.34 5.13
CA ALA A 87 10.38 -4.61 5.70
C ALA A 87 10.03 -4.80 7.19
N GLY A 88 9.49 -3.76 7.87
CA GLY A 88 9.00 -3.81 9.25
C GLY A 88 9.81 -3.01 10.26
N TYR A 89 10.80 -2.22 9.82
CA TYR A 89 11.63 -1.36 10.67
C TYR A 89 12.35 -2.10 11.81
N GLY A 90 12.76 -3.34 11.57
CA GLY A 90 13.49 -4.14 12.54
C GLY A 90 14.35 -5.21 11.87
N ALA A 91 15.44 -5.59 12.56
CA ALA A 91 16.35 -6.62 12.06
C ALA A 91 15.88 -8.04 12.37
N PHE A 92 15.06 -8.22 13.42
CA PHE A 92 14.58 -9.53 13.90
C PHE A 92 13.07 -9.57 14.04
N PRO A 93 12.43 -10.76 13.95
CA PRO A 93 10.97 -10.91 14.07
C PRO A 93 10.39 -10.32 15.35
N GLU A 94 11.13 -10.35 16.46
CA GLU A 94 10.73 -9.80 17.75
C GLU A 94 10.62 -8.27 17.68
N GLU A 95 11.64 -7.60 17.14
CA GLU A 95 11.66 -6.15 16.96
C GLU A 95 10.53 -5.70 16.03
N ILE A 96 10.33 -6.43 14.93
CA ILE A 96 9.25 -6.17 13.98
C ILE A 96 7.89 -6.32 14.66
N SER A 97 7.72 -7.34 15.51
CA SER A 97 6.50 -7.54 16.29
C SER A 97 6.23 -6.38 17.25
N GLU A 98 7.24 -5.87 17.95
CA GLU A 98 7.13 -4.69 18.81
C GLU A 98 6.74 -3.44 18.00
N ASN A 99 7.37 -3.24 16.84
CA ASN A 99 7.04 -2.14 15.94
C ASN A 99 5.60 -2.25 15.41
N VAL A 100 5.15 -3.44 15.02
CA VAL A 100 3.78 -3.68 14.58
C VAL A 100 2.76 -3.42 15.69
N GLN A 101 3.08 -3.71 16.94
CA GLN A 101 2.23 -3.33 18.07
C GLN A 101 2.07 -1.80 18.21
N LYS A 102 3.15 -1.03 17.98
CA LYS A 102 3.10 0.44 17.98
C LYS A 102 2.29 0.94 16.78
N ILE A 103 2.49 0.36 15.59
CA ILE A 103 1.74 0.68 14.37
C ILE A 103 0.24 0.42 14.57
N ALA A 104 -0.15 -0.69 15.16
CA ALA A 104 -1.56 -1.00 15.42
C ALA A 104 -2.24 0.05 16.33
N LYS A 105 -1.49 0.68 17.25
CA LYS A 105 -2.00 1.75 18.13
C LYS A 105 -2.30 3.06 17.39
N THR A 106 -1.75 3.27 16.18
CA THR A 106 -2.06 4.44 15.36
C THR A 106 -3.49 4.43 14.80
N GLY A 107 -4.19 3.28 14.89
CA GLY A 107 -5.55 3.11 14.40
C GLY A 107 -5.65 2.47 13.03
N VAL A 108 -4.55 2.08 12.41
CA VAL A 108 -4.54 1.27 11.18
C VAL A 108 -5.05 -0.15 11.48
N VAL A 109 -5.60 -0.81 10.47
CA VAL A 109 -6.20 -2.14 10.58
C VAL A 109 -5.62 -3.15 9.57
N GLY A 110 -4.59 -2.75 8.86
CA GLY A 110 -3.83 -3.60 7.94
C GLY A 110 -2.42 -3.09 7.76
N ILE A 111 -1.54 -3.99 7.32
CA ILE A 111 -0.16 -3.66 6.95
C ILE A 111 0.22 -4.34 5.65
N ASN A 112 1.10 -3.70 4.85
CA ASN A 112 1.97 -4.40 3.92
C ASN A 112 3.30 -4.66 4.62
N ILE A 113 3.86 -5.85 4.47
CA ILE A 113 5.19 -6.20 4.92
C ILE A 113 5.92 -6.97 3.81
N GLU A 114 7.10 -6.48 3.40
CA GLU A 114 7.80 -6.98 2.22
C GLU A 114 9.04 -7.80 2.53
N ASP A 115 9.45 -8.60 1.54
CA ASP A 115 10.68 -9.38 1.57
C ASP A 115 11.87 -8.67 0.91
N GLY A 116 11.69 -7.44 0.40
CA GLY A 116 12.77 -6.57 -0.05
C GLY A 116 13.71 -6.20 1.10
N THR A 117 15.02 -6.19 0.85
CA THR A 117 16.03 -5.91 1.89
C THR A 117 16.68 -4.54 1.76
N GLY A 118 16.50 -3.87 0.61
CA GLY A 118 17.24 -2.66 0.28
C GLY A 118 18.74 -2.90 -0.02
N ASN A 119 19.27 -4.11 0.19
CA ASN A 119 20.64 -4.47 -0.12
C ASN A 119 20.76 -4.99 -1.57
N PRO A 120 21.52 -4.32 -2.46
CA PRO A 120 21.68 -4.77 -3.85
C PRO A 120 22.35 -6.15 -4.00
N GLU A 121 23.18 -6.57 -3.05
CA GLU A 121 23.87 -7.87 -3.09
C GLU A 121 22.91 -9.02 -2.72
N GLN A 122 21.95 -8.74 -1.85
CA GLN A 122 20.91 -9.68 -1.44
C GLN A 122 19.55 -8.99 -1.45
N PRO A 123 18.99 -8.69 -2.64
CA PRO A 123 17.82 -7.81 -2.75
C PRO A 123 16.54 -8.37 -2.14
N LEU A 124 16.46 -9.70 -1.93
CA LEU A 124 15.34 -10.37 -1.28
C LEU A 124 15.83 -11.20 -0.08
N SER A 125 15.11 -11.15 1.01
CA SER A 125 15.30 -12.05 2.14
C SER A 125 14.89 -13.48 1.78
N ASP A 126 15.38 -14.47 2.50
CA ASP A 126 14.89 -15.84 2.36
C ASP A 126 13.41 -15.92 2.65
N ALA A 127 12.68 -16.79 1.90
CA ALA A 127 11.24 -16.93 2.07
C ALA A 127 10.86 -17.44 3.48
N SER A 128 11.72 -18.30 4.07
CA SER A 128 11.57 -18.77 5.46
C SER A 128 11.68 -17.63 6.46
N TRP A 129 12.67 -16.71 6.26
CA TRP A 129 12.84 -15.55 7.12
C TRP A 129 11.64 -14.59 7.06
N GLN A 130 11.12 -14.31 5.87
CA GLN A 130 9.91 -13.52 5.72
C GLN A 130 8.69 -14.21 6.36
N ALA A 131 8.59 -15.53 6.26
CA ALA A 131 7.56 -16.31 6.91
C ALA A 131 7.65 -16.24 8.45
N GLU A 132 8.85 -16.27 9.01
CA GLU A 132 9.08 -16.09 10.45
C GLU A 132 8.59 -14.70 10.93
N LYS A 133 8.89 -13.62 10.18
CA LYS A 133 8.37 -12.28 10.46
C LYS A 133 6.83 -12.26 10.46
N ILE A 134 6.21 -12.82 9.42
CA ILE A 134 4.75 -12.89 9.29
C ILE A 134 4.14 -13.69 10.45
N ALA A 135 4.70 -14.85 10.78
CA ALA A 135 4.22 -15.69 11.87
C ALA A 135 4.36 -15.00 13.24
N ALA A 136 5.45 -14.26 13.46
CA ALA A 136 5.64 -13.48 14.68
C ALA A 136 4.59 -12.37 14.83
N VAL A 137 4.31 -11.64 13.74
CA VAL A 137 3.24 -10.63 13.72
C VAL A 137 1.87 -11.27 13.93
N LYS A 138 1.58 -12.41 13.31
CA LYS A 138 0.29 -13.10 13.45
C LYS A 138 0.03 -13.58 14.87
N LYS A 139 1.08 -14.00 15.60
CA LYS A 139 1.00 -14.40 17.01
C LYS A 139 0.58 -13.29 17.97
N LEU A 140 0.66 -12.01 17.56
CA LEU A 140 0.20 -10.89 18.37
C LEU A 140 -1.32 -10.88 18.58
N ASP A 141 -2.07 -11.63 17.78
CA ASP A 141 -3.53 -11.71 17.79
C ASP A 141 -4.22 -10.33 17.78
N LEU A 142 -3.67 -9.41 17.00
CA LEU A 142 -4.20 -8.07 16.83
C LEU A 142 -5.25 -8.05 15.70
N PRO A 143 -6.24 -7.14 15.74
CA PRO A 143 -7.16 -6.89 14.63
C PRO A 143 -6.44 -6.16 13.49
N LEU A 144 -5.49 -6.87 12.87
CA LEU A 144 -4.58 -6.34 11.87
C LEU A 144 -4.47 -7.32 10.69
N PHE A 145 -4.82 -6.85 9.50
CA PHE A 145 -4.78 -7.62 8.26
C PHE A 145 -3.38 -7.58 7.65
N ILE A 146 -2.77 -8.74 7.42
CA ILE A 146 -1.41 -8.86 6.91
C ILE A 146 -1.44 -9.10 5.41
N ASN A 147 -0.98 -8.11 4.64
CA ASN A 147 -0.76 -8.19 3.19
C ASN A 147 0.74 -8.43 2.95
N ALA A 148 1.14 -9.69 2.84
CA ALA A 148 2.55 -10.05 2.63
C ALA A 148 2.97 -9.76 1.19
N ARG A 149 4.01 -8.92 1.03
CA ARG A 149 4.52 -8.50 -0.26
C ARG A 149 5.78 -9.29 -0.61
N THR A 150 5.86 -9.72 -1.88
CA THR A 150 7.12 -10.21 -2.46
C THR A 150 7.57 -9.30 -3.60
N ASP A 151 8.77 -8.77 -3.48
CA ASP A 151 9.36 -7.85 -4.44
C ASP A 151 10.05 -8.52 -5.62
N LEU A 152 9.88 -9.82 -5.77
CA LEU A 152 10.52 -10.60 -6.81
C LEU A 152 10.31 -10.04 -8.23
N TYR A 153 9.08 -9.62 -8.54
CA TYR A 153 8.76 -8.97 -9.82
C TYR A 153 9.17 -7.51 -9.86
N TRP A 154 9.05 -6.80 -8.75
CA TRP A 154 9.41 -5.39 -8.63
C TRP A 154 10.90 -5.16 -8.86
N LEU A 155 11.74 -5.96 -8.23
CA LEU A 155 13.20 -5.94 -8.36
C LEU A 155 13.70 -6.68 -9.61
N LYS A 156 12.80 -7.33 -10.36
CA LYS A 156 13.14 -8.20 -11.50
C LYS A 156 14.22 -9.24 -11.14
N HIS A 157 14.20 -9.68 -9.89
CA HIS A 157 15.15 -10.67 -9.37
C HIS A 157 14.87 -12.05 -9.96
N CYS A 158 15.92 -12.84 -10.10
CA CYS A 158 16.00 -14.16 -10.74
C CYS A 158 15.67 -14.18 -12.25
N ASP A 159 15.99 -15.31 -12.88
CA ASP A 159 15.70 -15.57 -14.28
C ASP A 159 14.17 -15.45 -14.54
N PRO A 160 13.75 -14.70 -15.57
CA PRO A 160 12.33 -14.58 -15.93
C PRO A 160 11.61 -15.92 -16.08
N ALA A 161 12.30 -16.98 -16.56
CA ALA A 161 11.72 -18.32 -16.72
C ALA A 161 11.27 -18.96 -15.39
N PHE A 162 11.92 -18.63 -14.28
CA PHE A 162 11.62 -19.18 -12.95
C PHE A 162 10.87 -18.20 -12.04
N ARG A 163 10.69 -16.95 -12.47
CA ARG A 163 10.12 -15.88 -11.62
C ARG A 163 8.72 -16.21 -11.17
N LEU A 164 7.87 -16.70 -12.05
CA LEU A 164 6.50 -17.08 -11.71
C LEU A 164 6.44 -18.17 -10.63
N GLN A 165 7.21 -19.26 -10.83
CA GLN A 165 7.25 -20.35 -9.87
C GLN A 165 7.80 -19.89 -8.52
N SER A 166 8.85 -19.07 -8.53
CA SER A 166 9.47 -18.53 -7.32
C SER A 166 8.50 -17.60 -6.56
N ALA A 167 7.77 -16.74 -7.27
CA ALA A 167 6.77 -15.85 -6.66
C ALA A 167 5.62 -16.66 -6.04
N ALA A 168 5.06 -17.64 -6.76
CA ALA A 168 4.00 -18.48 -6.24
C ALA A 168 4.44 -19.30 -5.02
N ARG A 169 5.68 -19.84 -5.05
CA ARG A 169 6.25 -20.55 -3.89
C ARG A 169 6.37 -19.64 -2.67
N ARG A 170 6.96 -18.43 -2.81
CA ARG A 170 7.07 -17.45 -1.71
C ARG A 170 5.70 -17.10 -1.18
N ALA A 171 4.77 -16.75 -2.05
CA ALA A 171 3.41 -16.39 -1.70
C ALA A 171 2.72 -17.47 -0.84
N ASN A 172 2.80 -18.73 -1.23
CA ASN A 172 2.17 -19.82 -0.49
C ASN A 172 2.85 -20.07 0.87
N ILE A 173 4.18 -19.95 0.96
CA ILE A 173 4.90 -19.98 2.25
C ILE A 173 4.40 -18.84 3.17
N TYR A 174 4.20 -17.64 2.65
CA TYR A 174 3.68 -16.51 3.43
C TYR A 174 2.24 -16.72 3.87
N ARG A 175 1.40 -17.33 3.01
CA ARG A 175 0.04 -17.73 3.38
C ARG A 175 0.04 -18.75 4.53
N GLU A 176 0.87 -19.76 4.46
CA GLU A 176 1.03 -20.77 5.51
C GLU A 176 1.51 -20.16 6.83
N ALA A 177 2.35 -19.11 6.76
CA ALA A 177 2.80 -18.34 7.93
C ALA A 177 1.72 -17.44 8.53
N GLY A 178 0.57 -17.28 7.88
CA GLY A 178 -0.57 -16.51 8.40
C GLY A 178 -0.84 -15.18 7.73
N ALA A 179 -0.24 -14.90 6.54
CA ALA A 179 -0.62 -13.75 5.75
C ALA A 179 -2.09 -13.84 5.30
N ASP A 180 -2.83 -12.75 5.37
CA ASP A 180 -4.25 -12.70 5.00
C ASP A 180 -4.44 -12.41 3.49
N CYS A 181 -3.46 -11.77 2.85
CA CYS A 181 -3.42 -11.46 1.43
C CYS A 181 -1.96 -11.50 0.95
N ILE A 182 -1.76 -11.76 -0.34
CA ILE A 182 -0.44 -11.70 -0.98
C ILE A 182 -0.39 -10.51 -1.93
N PHE A 183 0.72 -9.78 -1.91
CA PHE A 183 0.99 -8.66 -2.81
C PHE A 183 2.19 -8.94 -3.69
N VAL A 184 2.00 -8.88 -5.02
CA VAL A 184 3.05 -9.10 -6.02
C VAL A 184 3.15 -7.86 -6.93
N PRO A 185 3.80 -6.76 -6.46
CA PRO A 185 4.01 -5.59 -7.28
C PRO A 185 4.97 -5.90 -8.45
N GLY A 186 4.80 -5.19 -9.58
CA GLY A 186 5.64 -5.37 -10.77
C GLY A 186 5.16 -6.43 -11.76
N ALA A 187 4.23 -7.29 -11.39
CA ALA A 187 3.48 -8.11 -12.32
C ALA A 187 2.37 -7.26 -12.94
N VAL A 188 2.51 -6.88 -14.20
CA VAL A 188 1.61 -5.91 -14.84
C VAL A 188 0.88 -6.46 -16.07
N ASP A 189 1.39 -7.51 -16.72
CA ASP A 189 0.73 -8.06 -17.89
C ASP A 189 -0.34 -9.10 -17.52
N THR A 190 -1.36 -9.19 -18.35
CA THR A 190 -2.54 -10.05 -18.16
C THR A 190 -2.18 -11.52 -17.95
N GLN A 191 -1.22 -12.05 -18.73
CA GLN A 191 -0.84 -13.45 -18.67
C GLN A 191 -0.15 -13.78 -17.34
N THR A 192 0.80 -12.96 -16.92
CA THR A 192 1.51 -13.11 -15.65
C THR A 192 0.55 -13.03 -14.46
N ILE A 193 -0.36 -12.03 -14.44
CA ILE A 193 -1.34 -11.88 -13.36
C ILE A 193 -2.26 -13.10 -13.29
N HIS A 194 -2.75 -13.58 -14.43
CA HIS A 194 -3.60 -14.79 -14.48
C HIS A 194 -2.87 -16.02 -13.97
N GLN A 195 -1.60 -16.20 -14.34
CA GLN A 195 -0.79 -17.32 -13.87
C GLN A 195 -0.49 -17.24 -12.36
N LEU A 196 -0.20 -16.03 -11.84
CA LEU A 196 -0.04 -15.82 -10.41
C LEU A 196 -1.34 -16.14 -9.65
N ARG A 197 -2.50 -15.67 -10.17
CA ARG A 197 -3.80 -15.99 -9.55
C ARG A 197 -4.03 -17.48 -9.43
N ASN A 198 -3.68 -18.25 -10.47
CA ASN A 198 -3.84 -19.70 -10.46
C ASN A 198 -2.83 -20.43 -9.53
N GLY A 199 -1.67 -19.84 -9.29
CA GLY A 199 -0.61 -20.43 -8.47
C GLY A 199 -0.61 -20.01 -7.01
N ILE A 200 -1.36 -18.97 -6.63
CA ILE A 200 -1.38 -18.40 -5.28
C ILE A 200 -2.72 -18.67 -4.62
N SER A 201 -2.69 -19.23 -3.42
CA SER A 201 -3.90 -19.45 -2.62
C SER A 201 -4.34 -18.17 -1.86
N GLY A 202 -5.66 -17.99 -1.69
CA GLY A 202 -6.25 -16.86 -0.95
C GLY A 202 -6.21 -15.53 -1.72
N PRO A 203 -6.52 -14.40 -1.07
CA PRO A 203 -6.58 -13.10 -1.71
C PRO A 203 -5.26 -12.64 -2.33
N LEU A 204 -5.34 -12.04 -3.53
CA LEU A 204 -4.20 -11.52 -4.26
C LEU A 204 -4.37 -10.01 -4.51
N ASN A 205 -3.34 -9.26 -4.15
CA ASN A 205 -3.21 -7.83 -4.43
C ASN A 205 -2.24 -7.62 -5.59
N VAL A 206 -2.63 -6.77 -6.53
CA VAL A 206 -1.77 -6.30 -7.62
C VAL A 206 -1.56 -4.79 -7.53
N LEU A 207 -0.46 -4.31 -8.12
CA LEU A 207 -0.16 -2.89 -8.20
C LEU A 207 -0.61 -2.33 -9.55
N ALA A 208 -1.49 -1.33 -9.52
CA ALA A 208 -1.88 -0.61 -10.72
C ALA A 208 -0.72 0.26 -11.24
N GLY A 209 -0.47 0.20 -12.54
CA GLY A 209 0.56 0.96 -13.21
C GLY A 209 0.43 0.87 -14.72
N SER A 210 1.44 1.34 -15.44
CA SER A 210 1.46 1.22 -16.90
C SER A 210 1.45 -0.25 -17.30
N GLY A 211 0.50 -0.65 -18.16
CA GLY A 211 0.33 -2.02 -18.63
C GLY A 211 -0.60 -2.89 -17.76
N THR A 212 -0.99 -2.43 -16.57
CA THR A 212 -1.94 -3.17 -15.74
C THR A 212 -3.33 -3.24 -16.42
N PRO A 213 -3.98 -4.41 -16.44
CA PRO A 213 -5.34 -4.56 -16.96
C PRO A 213 -6.36 -3.65 -16.25
N SER A 214 -7.50 -3.41 -16.91
CA SER A 214 -8.60 -2.66 -16.31
C SER A 214 -9.13 -3.36 -15.05
N VAL A 215 -9.78 -2.60 -14.15
CA VAL A 215 -10.41 -3.15 -12.94
C VAL A 215 -11.40 -4.27 -13.30
N LYS A 216 -12.16 -4.11 -14.40
CA LYS A 216 -13.09 -5.15 -14.87
C LYS A 216 -12.35 -6.44 -15.23
N LEU A 217 -11.26 -6.36 -16.01
CA LEU A 217 -10.49 -7.55 -16.41
C LEU A 217 -9.81 -8.21 -15.21
N LEU A 218 -9.31 -7.44 -14.25
CA LEU A 218 -8.77 -7.97 -13.00
C LEU A 218 -9.84 -8.66 -12.16
N SER A 219 -11.06 -8.13 -12.15
CA SER A 219 -12.23 -8.78 -11.55
C SER A 219 -12.54 -10.14 -12.20
N ASP A 220 -12.57 -10.16 -13.52
CA ASP A 220 -12.84 -11.40 -14.29
C ASP A 220 -11.75 -12.46 -14.06
N MET A 221 -10.55 -12.06 -13.67
CA MET A 221 -9.42 -12.94 -13.27
C MET A 221 -9.49 -13.39 -11.82
N GLY A 222 -10.39 -12.85 -11.00
CA GLY A 222 -10.48 -13.17 -9.57
C GLY A 222 -9.42 -12.49 -8.71
N ILE A 223 -8.98 -11.28 -9.08
CA ILE A 223 -8.14 -10.44 -8.21
C ILE A 223 -9.02 -9.76 -7.18
N GLU A 224 -8.59 -9.75 -5.91
CA GLU A 224 -9.40 -9.22 -4.81
C GLU A 224 -9.03 -7.78 -4.42
N ARG A 225 -7.75 -7.39 -4.58
CA ARG A 225 -7.27 -6.04 -4.23
C ARG A 225 -6.40 -5.45 -5.33
N ILE A 226 -6.58 -4.14 -5.57
CA ILE A 226 -5.77 -3.37 -6.52
C ILE A 226 -5.24 -2.14 -5.77
N SER A 227 -3.93 -2.11 -5.49
CA SER A 227 -3.27 -0.97 -4.84
C SER A 227 -2.72 -0.01 -5.89
N LEU A 228 -2.67 1.31 -5.57
CA LEU A 228 -2.16 2.34 -6.48
C LEU A 228 -0.70 2.73 -6.20
N GLY A 229 -0.17 2.36 -5.03
CA GLY A 229 1.20 2.69 -4.62
C GLY A 229 1.50 4.18 -4.67
N SER A 230 2.72 4.55 -5.05
CA SER A 230 3.12 5.96 -5.18
C SER A 230 2.58 6.66 -6.44
N GLY A 231 1.73 5.99 -7.24
CA GLY A 231 1.18 6.56 -8.49
C GLY A 231 0.51 7.92 -8.29
N PRO A 232 -0.49 8.04 -7.38
CA PRO A 232 -1.17 9.32 -7.12
C PRO A 232 -0.22 10.41 -6.60
N PHE A 233 0.72 10.07 -5.71
CA PHE A 233 1.74 11.00 -5.23
C PHE A 233 2.58 11.55 -6.38
N ARG A 234 3.12 10.67 -7.25
CA ARG A 234 3.91 11.08 -8.42
C ARG A 234 3.11 11.91 -9.41
N ALA A 235 1.81 11.63 -9.56
CA ALA A 235 0.91 12.44 -10.38
C ALA A 235 0.76 13.86 -9.81
N SER A 236 0.64 14.02 -8.48
CA SER A 236 0.59 15.35 -7.84
C SER A 236 1.90 16.12 -8.02
N LEU A 237 3.06 15.48 -7.89
CA LEU A 237 4.35 16.10 -8.18
C LEU A 237 4.46 16.55 -9.65
N THR A 238 3.93 15.76 -10.58
CA THR A 238 3.90 16.11 -12.01
C THR A 238 3.05 17.35 -12.26
N LEU A 239 1.90 17.46 -11.58
CA LEU A 239 1.07 18.67 -11.64
C LEU A 239 1.82 19.89 -11.10
N LEU A 240 2.49 19.79 -9.96
CA LEU A 240 3.29 20.89 -9.40
C LEU A 240 4.41 21.32 -10.37
N LYS A 241 5.09 20.36 -11.00
CA LYS A 241 6.08 20.65 -12.03
C LYS A 241 5.44 21.42 -13.20
N THR A 242 4.30 20.97 -13.70
CA THR A 242 3.57 21.61 -14.81
C THR A 242 3.15 23.05 -14.48
N ILE A 243 2.65 23.28 -13.27
CA ILE A 243 2.32 24.62 -12.76
C ILE A 243 3.57 25.51 -12.75
N GLY A 244 4.70 25.01 -12.21
CA GLY A 244 5.94 25.77 -12.15
C GLY A 244 6.49 26.12 -13.55
N GLU A 245 6.50 25.17 -14.48
CA GLU A 245 6.92 25.38 -15.87
C GLU A 245 6.03 26.40 -16.61
N GLU A 246 4.72 26.34 -16.40
CA GLU A 246 3.78 27.32 -16.98
C GLU A 246 4.08 28.75 -16.50
N ILE A 247 4.22 28.92 -15.18
CA ILE A 247 4.50 30.23 -14.60
C ILE A 247 5.82 30.81 -15.11
N ILE A 248 6.89 30.00 -15.12
CA ILE A 248 8.22 30.45 -15.56
C ILE A 248 8.26 30.76 -17.05
N SER A 249 7.62 29.93 -17.89
CA SER A 249 7.74 30.04 -19.34
C SER A 249 6.71 30.97 -19.97
N ARG A 250 5.51 31.12 -19.38
CA ARG A 250 4.36 31.80 -19.98
C ARG A 250 3.81 32.94 -19.12
N GLY A 251 4.15 33.01 -17.82
CA GLY A 251 3.58 33.99 -16.88
C GLY A 251 2.07 33.81 -16.67
N SER A 252 1.55 32.59 -16.85
CA SER A 252 0.13 32.27 -16.69
C SER A 252 -0.10 31.28 -15.53
N PHE A 253 -1.36 31.12 -15.09
CA PHE A 253 -1.73 30.40 -13.88
C PHE A 253 -2.85 29.35 -14.13
N ARG A 254 -3.03 28.91 -15.37
CA ARG A 254 -4.16 28.07 -15.76
C ARG A 254 -4.20 26.75 -15.01
N HIS A 255 -3.06 26.05 -14.92
CA HIS A 255 -2.99 24.73 -14.26
C HIS A 255 -3.26 24.78 -12.75
N MET A 256 -3.15 25.94 -12.10
CA MET A 256 -3.50 26.10 -10.69
C MET A 256 -4.87 26.78 -10.45
N THR A 257 -5.60 27.14 -11.51
CA THR A 257 -6.87 27.86 -11.38
C THR A 257 -8.03 27.20 -12.13
N GLU A 258 -7.75 26.46 -13.21
CA GLU A 258 -8.80 25.83 -14.01
C GLU A 258 -9.03 24.37 -13.57
N GLY A 259 -10.26 24.03 -13.21
CA GLY A 259 -10.64 22.64 -12.83
C GLY A 259 -10.10 22.16 -11.49
N VAL A 260 -9.70 23.09 -10.61
CA VAL A 260 -9.24 22.78 -9.25
C VAL A 260 -10.36 23.02 -8.22
N LEU A 261 -10.25 22.35 -7.08
CA LEU A 261 -11.15 22.61 -5.95
C LEU A 261 -11.04 24.07 -5.50
N SER A 262 -12.17 24.70 -5.16
CA SER A 262 -12.16 25.98 -4.48
C SER A 262 -11.49 25.85 -3.10
N TYR A 263 -11.10 26.98 -2.52
CA TYR A 263 -10.53 26.98 -1.15
C TYR A 263 -11.52 26.40 -0.13
N ASP A 264 -12.79 26.79 -0.23
CA ASP A 264 -13.85 26.35 0.69
C ASP A 264 -14.14 24.84 0.51
N ASP A 265 -14.24 24.37 -0.74
CA ASP A 265 -14.42 22.94 -1.01
C ASP A 265 -13.24 22.11 -0.47
N ALA A 266 -12.01 22.56 -0.68
CA ALA A 266 -10.82 21.88 -0.18
C ALA A 266 -10.80 21.84 1.36
N ALA A 267 -11.15 22.95 2.01
CA ALA A 267 -11.25 23.03 3.47
C ALA A 267 -12.36 22.09 4.02
N GLU A 268 -13.51 22.04 3.36
CA GLU A 268 -14.60 21.11 3.74
C GLU A 268 -14.20 19.64 3.56
N TRP A 269 -13.45 19.34 2.51
CA TRP A 269 -13.02 17.96 2.25
C TRP A 269 -12.05 17.44 3.31
N ILE A 270 -11.14 18.29 3.79
CA ILE A 270 -10.13 17.91 4.78
C ILE A 270 -10.69 17.98 6.21
N HIS A 271 -11.54 18.97 6.50
CA HIS A 271 -12.14 19.18 7.81
C HIS A 271 -13.67 19.15 7.74
N PRO A 272 -14.29 17.98 7.52
CA PRO A 272 -15.75 17.93 7.47
C PRO A 272 -16.33 18.39 8.81
N PRO A 273 -17.46 19.11 8.81
CA PRO A 273 -18.15 19.48 10.03
C PRO A 273 -18.41 18.22 10.88
N LYS A 274 -18.05 18.28 12.15
CA LYS A 274 -18.31 17.18 13.09
C LYS A 274 -19.82 16.90 13.12
N LYS A 275 -20.22 15.71 12.72
CA LYS A 275 -21.60 15.22 12.85
C LYS A 275 -21.95 14.96 14.29
#